data_eb8b65ee7f8ea2222c34d371b983ccca
#
_entry.id   eb8b65ee7f8ea2222c34d371b983ccca
#
_cell.length_a   1.000
_cell.length_b   1.000
_cell.length_c   1.000
_cell.angle_alpha   90.00
_cell.angle_beta   90.00
_cell.angle_gamma   90.00
#
_symmetry.space_group_name_H-M   'P 1'
#
loop_
_entity.id
_entity.type
_entity.pdbx_description
1 polymer ?
#
loop_
_entity_poly.entity_id
_entity_poly.type
_entity_poly.pdbx_seq_one_letter_code
_entity_poly.pdbx_strand_id
1 'polypeptide(L)'
;MQLKETFNRNKIVFPILVPRNSVLFINNFLSDKITKLKLNLDDLFLDTDSLIKKWLNNQIKLEELISDNKKELNKQYDIMFNKIQNIDSSLSVFIEREKAKNKKNLLSMDKAILKHFKNRNDVSVNQIKKIKNKLFPENNLQERYENFISLYLNDADFIYNIAKLLNPLDFNFLILKNEK
;
A
#
# COMPACT_ATOMS: atom_id res chain seq x y z
N MET A 1 3.55 23.75 22.05
CA MET A 1 3.09 24.58 23.19
C MET A 1 3.95 25.83 23.39
N GLN A 2 5.26 25.77 23.45
CA GLN A 2 6.17 26.92 23.71
C GLN A 2 6.01 28.10 22.75
N LEU A 3 5.87 27.87 21.44
CA LEU A 3 5.70 28.93 20.45
C LEU A 3 4.44 29.77 20.68
N LYS A 4 3.30 29.16 21.01
CA LYS A 4 2.04 29.86 21.27
C LYS A 4 2.15 30.77 22.48
N GLU A 5 2.85 30.35 23.54
CA GLU A 5 3.09 31.18 24.74
C GLU A 5 3.99 32.38 24.41
N THR A 6 5.01 32.21 23.57
CA THR A 6 5.87 33.30 23.12
C THR A 6 5.10 34.36 22.35
N PHE A 7 4.23 33.96 21.43
CA PHE A 7 3.35 34.87 20.68
C PHE A 7 2.40 35.62 21.63
N ASN A 8 1.79 34.90 22.58
CA ASN A 8 0.87 35.51 23.57
C ASN A 8 1.59 36.53 24.47
N ARG A 9 2.81 36.24 24.95
CA ARG A 9 3.61 37.16 25.76
C ARG A 9 3.93 38.45 25.03
N ASN A 10 4.17 38.35 23.73
CA ASN A 10 4.51 39.50 22.87
C ASN A 10 3.25 40.19 22.30
N LYS A 11 2.04 39.77 22.67
CA LYS A 11 0.75 40.26 22.12
C LYS A 11 0.67 40.21 20.60
N ILE A 12 1.32 39.22 20.00
CA ILE A 12 1.30 38.97 18.57
C ILE A 12 0.26 37.88 18.28
N VAL A 13 -0.54 38.06 17.24
CA VAL A 13 -1.52 37.05 16.81
C VAL A 13 -0.76 35.81 16.35
N PHE A 14 -1.11 34.63 16.90
CA PHE A 14 -0.50 33.38 16.47
C PHE A 14 -0.90 33.08 15.03
N PRO A 15 0.05 32.83 14.13
CA PRO A 15 -0.25 32.57 12.73
C PRO A 15 -1.06 31.26 12.58
N ILE A 16 -2.01 31.27 11.66
CA ILE A 16 -2.72 30.05 11.27
C ILE A 16 -1.76 29.23 10.42
N LEU A 17 -1.42 28.02 10.90
CA LEU A 17 -0.62 27.07 10.14
C LEU A 17 -1.54 26.26 9.23
N VAL A 18 -1.42 26.48 7.94
CA VAL A 18 -2.12 25.69 6.92
C VAL A 18 -1.13 24.68 6.35
N PRO A 19 -1.41 23.36 6.38
CA PRO A 19 -0.57 22.39 5.71
C PRO A 19 -0.58 22.66 4.20
N ARG A 20 0.59 22.54 3.58
CA ARG A 20 0.69 22.68 2.12
C ARG A 20 0.01 21.49 1.43
N ASN A 21 -0.57 21.73 0.28
CA ASN A 21 -1.02 20.65 -0.58
C ASN A 21 0.19 19.84 -1.08
N SER A 22 0.00 18.53 -1.18
CA SER A 22 0.95 17.62 -1.80
C SER A 22 0.40 17.14 -3.13
N VAL A 23 1.25 17.11 -4.15
CA VAL A 23 0.85 16.78 -5.53
C VAL A 23 1.69 15.62 -6.04
N LEU A 24 1.02 14.65 -6.67
CA LEU A 24 1.65 13.58 -7.44
C LEU A 24 1.30 13.76 -8.91
N PHE A 25 2.31 13.90 -9.74
CA PHE A 25 2.13 14.02 -11.18
C PHE A 25 2.36 12.68 -11.87
N ILE A 26 1.38 12.23 -12.65
CA ILE A 26 1.43 10.99 -13.43
C ILE A 26 1.35 11.33 -14.91
N ASN A 27 2.47 11.21 -15.61
CA ASN A 27 2.49 11.40 -17.06
C ASN A 27 1.79 10.25 -17.80
N ASN A 28 1.44 10.46 -19.08
CA ASN A 28 0.71 9.49 -19.89
C ASN A 28 1.40 8.11 -19.95
N PHE A 29 2.72 8.11 -20.09
CA PHE A 29 3.49 6.86 -20.16
C PHE A 29 3.38 6.03 -18.86
N LEU A 30 3.39 6.68 -17.69
CA LEU A 30 3.18 6.01 -16.41
C LEU A 30 1.72 5.61 -16.23
N SER A 31 0.78 6.47 -16.64
CA SER A 31 -0.65 6.19 -16.60
C SER A 31 -1.00 4.93 -17.39
N ASP A 32 -0.49 4.81 -18.61
CA ASP A 32 -0.68 3.61 -19.45
C ASP A 32 -0.14 2.33 -18.79
N LYS A 33 1.02 2.43 -18.15
CA LYS A 33 1.61 1.29 -17.44
C LYS A 33 0.82 0.88 -16.20
N ILE A 34 0.35 1.87 -15.43
CA ILE A 34 -0.50 1.65 -14.25
C ILE A 34 -1.79 0.94 -14.67
N THR A 35 -2.40 1.41 -15.76
CA THR A 35 -3.63 0.82 -16.31
C THR A 35 -3.39 -0.60 -16.83
N LYS A 36 -2.32 -0.84 -17.61
CA LYS A 36 -1.96 -2.18 -18.12
C LYS A 36 -1.72 -3.19 -16.99
N LEU A 37 -1.11 -2.75 -15.89
CA LEU A 37 -0.88 -3.59 -14.72
C LEU A 37 -2.11 -3.68 -13.80
N LYS A 38 -3.18 -2.97 -14.11
CA LYS A 38 -4.41 -2.89 -13.29
C LYS A 38 -4.12 -2.48 -11.84
N LEU A 39 -3.17 -1.53 -11.68
CA LEU A 39 -2.85 -0.99 -10.36
C LEU A 39 -3.88 0.05 -9.96
N ASN A 40 -4.31 0.01 -8.70
CA ASN A 40 -5.18 1.03 -8.15
C ASN A 40 -4.34 2.24 -7.70
N LEU A 41 -4.83 3.47 -7.90
CA LEU A 41 -4.08 4.68 -7.56
C LEU A 41 -3.80 4.78 -6.06
N ASP A 42 -4.78 4.42 -5.23
CA ASP A 42 -4.62 4.43 -3.77
C ASP A 42 -3.51 3.47 -3.31
N ASP A 43 -3.34 2.36 -4.02
CA ASP A 43 -2.33 1.36 -3.70
C ASP A 43 -0.91 1.82 -4.01
N LEU A 44 -0.75 2.84 -4.87
CA LEU A 44 0.56 3.42 -5.17
C LEU A 44 1.22 4.07 -3.95
N PHE A 45 0.46 4.44 -2.93
CA PHE A 45 0.99 4.98 -1.68
C PHE A 45 1.52 3.90 -0.71
N LEU A 46 1.21 2.64 -0.93
CA LEU A 46 1.79 1.52 -0.18
C LEU A 46 3.30 1.44 -0.42
N ASP A 47 4.03 0.83 0.51
CA ASP A 47 5.43 0.46 0.25
C ASP A 47 5.53 -0.53 -0.92
N THR A 48 6.71 -0.59 -1.54
CA THR A 48 6.91 -1.36 -2.78
C THR A 48 6.61 -2.85 -2.63
N ASP A 49 6.98 -3.45 -1.49
CA ASP A 49 6.75 -4.88 -1.28
C ASP A 49 5.29 -5.18 -0.98
N SER A 50 4.60 -4.34 -0.22
CA SER A 50 3.15 -4.43 0.02
C SER A 50 2.35 -4.24 -1.27
N LEU A 51 2.72 -3.28 -2.12
CA LEU A 51 2.10 -3.08 -3.43
C LEU A 51 2.25 -4.31 -4.32
N ILE A 52 3.47 -4.87 -4.41
CA ILE A 52 3.73 -6.08 -5.20
C ILE A 52 2.93 -7.26 -4.63
N LYS A 53 2.92 -7.44 -3.31
CA LYS A 53 2.16 -8.52 -2.65
C LYS A 53 0.67 -8.39 -2.95
N LYS A 54 0.10 -7.20 -2.83
CA LYS A 54 -1.32 -6.93 -3.14
C LYS A 54 -1.63 -7.21 -4.60
N TRP A 55 -0.75 -6.75 -5.52
CA TRP A 55 -0.89 -7.01 -6.95
C TRP A 55 -0.87 -8.51 -7.27
N LEU A 56 0.09 -9.27 -6.70
CA LEU A 56 0.17 -10.72 -6.87
C LEU A 56 -1.06 -11.43 -6.32
N ASN A 57 -1.55 -11.04 -5.15
CA ASN A 57 -2.76 -11.61 -4.55
C ASN A 57 -3.98 -11.42 -5.46
N ASN A 58 -4.13 -10.24 -6.08
CA ASN A 58 -5.22 -9.96 -7.01
C ASN A 58 -5.15 -10.80 -8.28
N GLN A 59 -3.94 -11.15 -8.75
CA GLN A 59 -3.77 -12.01 -9.94
C GLN A 59 -4.18 -13.47 -9.69
N ILE A 60 -4.01 -13.96 -8.47
CA ILE A 60 -4.13 -15.39 -8.15
C ILE A 60 -5.41 -15.68 -7.37
N LYS A 61 -6.07 -14.64 -6.82
CA LYS A 61 -7.13 -14.81 -5.80
C LYS A 61 -6.68 -15.73 -4.64
N LEU A 62 -5.39 -15.66 -4.33
CA LEU A 62 -4.74 -16.55 -3.36
C LEU A 62 -5.41 -16.46 -1.99
N GLU A 63 -5.85 -15.26 -1.60
CA GLU A 63 -6.52 -15.05 -0.31
C GLU A 63 -7.84 -15.81 -0.23
N GLU A 64 -8.63 -15.89 -1.33
CA GLU A 64 -9.86 -16.68 -1.36
C GLU A 64 -9.56 -18.19 -1.21
N LEU A 65 -8.59 -18.68 -2.00
CA LEU A 65 -8.22 -20.09 -2.06
C LEU A 65 -7.67 -20.60 -0.70
N ILE A 66 -6.89 -19.77 -0.01
CA ILE A 66 -6.23 -20.17 1.23
C ILE A 66 -7.10 -19.89 2.45
N SER A 67 -7.93 -18.82 2.42
CA SER A 67 -8.80 -18.49 3.54
C SER A 67 -9.83 -19.59 3.79
N ASP A 68 -10.39 -20.16 2.75
CA ASP A 68 -11.40 -21.21 2.87
C ASP A 68 -10.79 -22.50 3.39
N ASN A 69 -9.63 -22.89 2.87
CA ASN A 69 -8.90 -24.04 3.40
C ASN A 69 -8.45 -23.85 4.87
N LYS A 70 -8.06 -22.64 5.25
CA LYS A 70 -7.73 -22.34 6.66
C LYS A 70 -8.94 -22.44 7.58
N LYS A 71 -10.09 -21.96 7.15
CA LYS A 71 -11.36 -22.04 7.91
C LYS A 71 -11.76 -23.50 8.10
N GLU A 72 -11.73 -24.29 7.03
CA GLU A 72 -12.06 -25.71 7.06
C GLU A 72 -11.14 -26.49 8.00
N LEU A 73 -9.84 -26.29 7.87
CA LEU A 73 -8.84 -26.93 8.73
C LEU A 73 -9.04 -26.57 10.21
N ASN A 74 -9.30 -25.30 10.51
CA ASN A 74 -9.56 -24.88 11.90
C ASN A 74 -10.83 -25.55 12.45
N LYS A 75 -11.91 -25.63 11.66
CA LYS A 75 -13.13 -26.37 12.06
C LYS A 75 -12.83 -27.84 12.40
N GLN A 76 -12.03 -28.50 11.57
CA GLN A 76 -11.67 -29.90 11.81
C GLN A 76 -10.90 -30.06 13.12
N TYR A 77 -9.96 -29.17 13.42
CA TYR A 77 -9.24 -29.19 14.71
C TYR A 77 -10.17 -28.91 15.89
N ASP A 78 -11.12 -28.00 15.77
CA ASP A 78 -12.08 -27.70 16.83
C ASP A 78 -13.02 -28.91 17.11
N ILE A 79 -13.44 -29.61 16.06
CA ILE A 79 -14.22 -30.87 16.20
C ILE A 79 -13.40 -31.96 16.88
N MET A 80 -12.13 -32.12 16.48
CA MET A 80 -11.23 -33.10 17.11
C MET A 80 -11.01 -32.77 18.57
N PHE A 81 -10.74 -31.49 18.89
CA PHE A 81 -10.53 -31.01 20.25
C PHE A 81 -11.73 -31.37 21.15
N ASN A 82 -12.95 -31.04 20.72
CA ASN A 82 -14.17 -31.32 21.46
C ASN A 82 -14.41 -32.83 21.70
N LYS A 83 -14.10 -33.66 20.70
CA LYS A 83 -14.24 -35.12 20.83
C LYS A 83 -13.24 -35.71 21.80
N ILE A 84 -11.98 -35.27 21.77
CA ILE A 84 -10.89 -35.82 22.59
C ILE A 84 -10.96 -35.29 24.01
N GLN A 85 -11.43 -34.06 24.23
CA GLN A 85 -11.61 -33.51 25.58
C GLN A 85 -12.53 -34.37 26.46
N ASN A 86 -13.49 -35.08 25.84
CA ASN A 86 -14.38 -36.00 26.51
C ASN A 86 -13.72 -37.37 26.82
N ILE A 87 -12.56 -37.68 26.21
CA ILE A 87 -11.84 -38.95 26.40
C ILE A 87 -10.69 -38.76 27.39
N ASP A 88 -9.83 -37.78 27.11
CA ASP A 88 -8.66 -37.46 27.96
C ASP A 88 -8.25 -36.01 27.76
N SER A 89 -8.35 -35.22 28.83
CA SER A 89 -7.99 -33.79 28.81
C SER A 89 -6.50 -33.51 28.52
N SER A 90 -5.61 -34.49 28.79
CA SER A 90 -4.17 -34.35 28.52
C SER A 90 -3.86 -34.26 27.03
N LEU A 91 -4.67 -34.86 26.17
CA LEU A 91 -4.54 -34.84 24.73
C LEU A 91 -4.95 -33.49 24.10
N SER A 92 -5.67 -32.65 24.83
CA SER A 92 -6.07 -31.32 24.37
C SER A 92 -4.84 -30.44 24.03
N VAL A 93 -3.81 -30.50 24.89
CA VAL A 93 -2.54 -29.77 24.69
C VAL A 93 -1.80 -30.24 23.43
N PHE A 94 -1.87 -31.53 23.13
CA PHE A 94 -1.28 -32.10 21.91
C PHE A 94 -1.99 -31.53 20.66
N ILE A 95 -3.32 -31.50 20.67
CA ILE A 95 -4.10 -30.98 19.52
C ILE A 95 -3.84 -29.49 19.29
N GLU A 96 -3.80 -28.69 20.35
CA GLU A 96 -3.47 -27.27 20.22
C GLU A 96 -2.06 -27.04 19.62
N ARG A 97 -1.09 -27.86 20.02
CA ARG A 97 0.27 -27.82 19.49
C ARG A 97 0.31 -28.19 18.02
N GLU A 98 -0.41 -29.23 17.59
CA GLU A 98 -0.52 -29.60 16.17
C GLU A 98 -1.29 -28.58 15.36
N LYS A 99 -2.34 -27.97 15.89
CA LYS A 99 -3.07 -26.83 15.27
C LYS A 99 -2.12 -25.64 15.02
N ALA A 100 -1.31 -25.29 16.03
CA ALA A 100 -0.32 -24.22 15.89
C ALA A 100 0.77 -24.54 14.86
N LYS A 101 1.23 -25.78 14.80
CA LYS A 101 2.22 -26.25 13.81
C LYS A 101 1.66 -26.19 12.38
N ASN A 102 0.44 -26.66 12.17
CA ASN A 102 -0.23 -26.60 10.88
C ASN A 102 -0.48 -25.16 10.42
N LYS A 103 -0.84 -24.26 11.34
CA LYS A 103 -0.95 -22.83 11.04
C LYS A 103 0.38 -22.25 10.50
N LYS A 104 1.52 -22.62 11.11
CA LYS A 104 2.87 -22.23 10.64
C LYS A 104 3.17 -22.82 9.26
N ASN A 105 2.81 -24.09 9.03
CA ASN A 105 3.01 -24.75 7.74
C ASN A 105 2.21 -24.05 6.62
N LEU A 106 0.95 -23.72 6.87
CA LEU A 106 0.13 -22.96 5.91
C LEU A 106 0.75 -21.61 5.58
N LEU A 107 1.24 -20.86 6.58
CA LEU A 107 1.92 -19.60 6.35
C LEU A 107 3.22 -19.76 5.53
N SER A 108 3.95 -20.86 5.70
CA SER A 108 5.13 -21.15 4.90
C SER A 108 4.78 -21.48 3.44
N MET A 109 3.69 -22.21 3.22
CA MET A 109 3.15 -22.49 1.90
C MET A 109 2.72 -21.20 1.19
N ASP A 110 2.01 -20.31 1.87
CA ASP A 110 1.64 -18.99 1.34
C ASP A 110 2.86 -18.22 0.84
N LYS A 111 3.92 -18.18 1.66
CA LYS A 111 5.18 -17.51 1.31
C LYS A 111 5.85 -18.16 0.09
N ALA A 112 5.86 -19.48 0.03
CA ALA A 112 6.46 -20.23 -1.07
C ALA A 112 5.70 -19.99 -2.38
N ILE A 113 4.36 -20.00 -2.34
CA ILE A 113 3.51 -19.73 -3.48
C ILE A 113 3.75 -18.29 -3.98
N LEU A 114 3.69 -17.30 -3.10
CA LEU A 114 3.94 -15.90 -3.46
C LEU A 114 5.33 -15.70 -4.06
N LYS A 115 6.36 -16.35 -3.50
CA LYS A 115 7.72 -16.31 -4.04
C LYS A 115 7.79 -16.89 -5.45
N HIS A 116 7.15 -18.03 -5.68
CA HIS A 116 7.10 -18.67 -7.02
C HIS A 116 6.41 -17.75 -8.04
N PHE A 117 5.26 -17.18 -7.67
CA PHE A 117 4.54 -16.27 -8.54
C PHE A 117 5.29 -14.95 -8.78
N LYS A 118 5.97 -14.42 -7.77
CA LYS A 118 6.85 -13.24 -7.93
C LYS A 118 7.94 -13.52 -8.97
N ASN A 119 8.56 -14.68 -8.93
CA ASN A 119 9.58 -15.07 -9.89
C ASN A 119 9.02 -15.29 -11.30
N ARG A 120 7.83 -15.89 -11.42
CA ARG A 120 7.16 -16.09 -12.70
C ARG A 120 6.72 -14.79 -13.36
N ASN A 121 6.44 -13.75 -12.58
CA ASN A 121 5.99 -12.44 -13.03
C ASN A 121 7.06 -11.37 -12.83
N ASP A 122 8.36 -11.73 -12.92
CA ASP A 122 9.49 -10.84 -12.66
C ASP A 122 9.48 -9.57 -13.51
N VAL A 123 9.07 -9.66 -14.77
CA VAL A 123 8.93 -8.52 -15.69
C VAL A 123 7.92 -7.51 -15.14
N SER A 124 6.72 -7.96 -14.76
CA SER A 124 5.67 -7.11 -14.19
C SER A 124 6.07 -6.54 -12.82
N VAL A 125 6.69 -7.36 -11.99
CA VAL A 125 7.23 -6.92 -10.68
C VAL A 125 8.28 -5.83 -10.86
N ASN A 126 9.18 -5.98 -11.83
CA ASN A 126 10.19 -4.96 -12.14
C ASN A 126 9.56 -3.67 -12.71
N GLN A 127 8.50 -3.80 -13.49
CA GLN A 127 7.73 -2.63 -13.95
C GLN A 127 7.07 -1.89 -12.79
N ILE A 128 6.46 -2.60 -11.83
CA ILE A 128 5.88 -1.99 -10.62
C ILE A 128 6.94 -1.24 -9.83
N LYS A 129 8.13 -1.85 -9.62
CA LYS A 129 9.25 -1.19 -8.95
C LYS A 129 9.68 0.09 -9.66
N LYS A 130 9.79 0.04 -11.01
CA LYS A 130 10.16 1.22 -11.83
C LYS A 130 9.11 2.33 -11.74
N ILE A 131 7.81 1.98 -11.77
CA ILE A 131 6.71 2.95 -11.57
C ILE A 131 6.83 3.57 -10.20
N LYS A 132 6.95 2.74 -9.16
CA LYS A 132 7.05 3.20 -7.77
C LYS A 132 8.24 4.14 -7.56
N ASN A 133 9.42 3.78 -8.09
CA ASN A 133 10.62 4.61 -7.96
C ASN A 133 10.52 5.94 -8.72
N LYS A 134 9.75 5.99 -9.84
CA LYS A 134 9.50 7.25 -10.55
C LYS A 134 8.49 8.13 -9.82
N LEU A 135 7.44 7.55 -9.22
CA LEU A 135 6.42 8.31 -8.51
C LEU A 135 6.86 8.72 -7.11
N PHE A 136 7.68 7.91 -6.47
CA PHE A 136 8.17 8.11 -5.11
C PHE A 136 9.67 7.81 -5.04
N PRO A 137 10.54 8.69 -5.58
CA PRO A 137 11.99 8.49 -5.57
C PRO A 137 12.48 8.32 -4.13
N GLU A 138 13.27 7.27 -3.87
CA GLU A 138 13.81 6.94 -2.54
C GLU A 138 12.74 6.88 -1.44
N ASN A 139 11.51 6.46 -1.78
CA ASN A 139 10.33 6.44 -0.92
C ASN A 139 9.89 7.81 -0.38
N ASN A 140 10.31 8.90 -1.02
CA ASN A 140 9.87 10.25 -0.71
C ASN A 140 8.83 10.75 -1.73
N LEU A 141 8.19 11.87 -1.39
CA LEU A 141 7.24 12.51 -2.31
C LEU A 141 7.99 13.05 -3.53
N GLN A 142 7.40 12.87 -4.70
CA GLN A 142 7.92 13.32 -5.99
C GLN A 142 8.30 14.82 -5.96
N GLU A 143 7.47 15.66 -5.36
CA GLU A 143 7.67 17.11 -5.23
C GLU A 143 8.93 17.52 -4.46
N ARG A 144 9.60 16.58 -3.77
CA ARG A 144 10.87 16.84 -3.08
C ARG A 144 12.08 16.53 -3.94
N TYR A 145 11.89 15.82 -5.05
CA TYR A 145 12.94 15.38 -5.96
C TYR A 145 12.84 16.03 -7.33
N GLU A 146 11.63 16.18 -7.85
CA GLU A 146 11.42 16.72 -9.18
C GLU A 146 11.23 18.24 -9.14
N ASN A 147 11.91 18.92 -10.05
CA ASN A 147 11.71 20.36 -10.26
C ASN A 147 10.49 20.55 -11.17
N PHE A 148 9.62 21.49 -10.85
CA PHE A 148 8.45 21.84 -11.65
C PHE A 148 8.80 22.36 -13.07
N ILE A 149 10.03 22.81 -13.29
CA ILE A 149 10.50 23.34 -14.58
C ILE A 149 10.30 22.31 -15.69
N SER A 150 10.58 21.03 -15.44
CA SER A 150 10.38 19.96 -16.42
C SER A 150 8.91 19.81 -16.83
N LEU A 151 7.98 20.04 -15.91
CA LEU A 151 6.54 19.99 -16.14
C LEU A 151 6.07 21.24 -16.90
N TYR A 152 6.58 22.42 -16.52
CA TYR A 152 6.29 23.70 -17.17
C TYR A 152 6.79 23.77 -18.62
N LEU A 153 7.97 23.20 -18.90
CA LEU A 153 8.50 23.14 -20.26
C LEU A 153 7.68 22.25 -21.20
N ASN A 154 6.97 21.27 -20.64
CA ASN A 154 6.08 20.39 -21.41
C ASN A 154 4.65 20.95 -21.55
N ASP A 155 4.24 21.84 -20.64
CA ASP A 155 2.92 22.48 -20.65
C ASP A 155 3.06 23.90 -20.05
N ALA A 156 3.00 24.91 -20.92
CA ALA A 156 3.13 26.31 -20.51
C ALA A 156 2.01 26.77 -19.55
N ASP A 157 0.82 26.14 -19.63
CA ASP A 157 -0.31 26.46 -18.77
C ASP A 157 -0.28 25.68 -17.45
N PHE A 158 0.74 24.84 -17.22
CA PHE A 158 0.88 23.98 -16.06
C PHE A 158 0.68 24.73 -14.74
N ILE A 159 1.35 25.87 -14.55
CA ILE A 159 1.25 26.66 -13.31
C ILE A 159 -0.18 27.19 -13.11
N TYR A 160 -0.79 27.70 -14.18
CA TYR A 160 -2.15 28.22 -14.13
C TYR A 160 -3.17 27.11 -13.81
N ASN A 161 -3.02 25.95 -14.41
CA ASN A 161 -3.86 24.79 -14.18
C ASN A 161 -3.72 24.26 -12.74
N ILE A 162 -2.50 24.16 -12.24
CA ILE A 162 -2.27 23.79 -10.83
C ILE A 162 -2.87 24.81 -9.88
N ALA A 163 -2.66 26.09 -10.10
CA ALA A 163 -3.19 27.14 -9.22
C ALA A 163 -4.71 27.10 -9.08
N LYS A 164 -5.42 26.67 -10.12
CA LYS A 164 -6.89 26.46 -10.07
C LYS A 164 -7.31 25.23 -9.29
N LEU A 165 -6.50 24.18 -9.30
CA LEU A 165 -6.81 22.88 -8.69
C LEU A 165 -6.39 22.80 -7.23
N LEU A 166 -5.37 23.57 -6.84
CA LEU A 166 -4.89 23.61 -5.48
C LEU A 166 -5.87 24.37 -4.57
N ASN A 167 -6.34 23.70 -3.54
CA ASN A 167 -7.12 24.31 -2.47
C ASN A 167 -6.33 24.20 -1.16
N PRO A 168 -5.82 25.31 -0.59
CA PRO A 168 -5.00 25.28 0.61
C PRO A 168 -5.76 24.78 1.86
N LEU A 169 -7.09 24.71 1.81
CA LEU A 169 -7.92 24.20 2.89
C LEU A 169 -8.32 22.72 2.68
N ASP A 170 -7.95 22.13 1.55
CA ASP A 170 -8.14 20.72 1.28
C ASP A 170 -6.91 19.93 1.75
N PHE A 171 -7.11 18.98 2.66
CA PHE A 171 -6.05 18.13 3.22
C PHE A 171 -5.79 16.88 2.36
N ASN A 172 -6.48 16.73 1.24
CA ASN A 172 -6.31 15.59 0.36
C ASN A 172 -5.05 15.73 -0.50
N PHE A 173 -4.49 14.58 -0.85
CA PHE A 173 -3.36 14.49 -1.79
C PHE A 173 -3.89 14.64 -3.22
N LEU A 174 -3.38 15.61 -3.97
CA LEU A 174 -3.81 15.85 -5.34
C LEU A 174 -3.02 14.96 -6.32
N ILE A 175 -3.73 14.17 -7.12
CA ILE A 175 -3.13 13.37 -8.19
C ILE A 175 -3.48 14.02 -9.54
N LEU A 176 -2.47 14.52 -10.23
CA LEU A 176 -2.60 15.11 -11.55
C LEU A 176 -2.20 14.08 -12.60
N LYS A 177 -3.10 13.82 -13.55
CA LYS A 177 -2.82 13.05 -14.75
C LYS A 177 -2.78 14.02 -15.94
N ASN A 178 -1.77 13.84 -16.80
CA ASN A 178 -1.78 14.54 -18.08
C ASN A 178 -2.89 13.90 -18.94
N GLU A 179 -4.00 14.60 -19.11
CA GLU A 179 -4.99 14.25 -20.12
C GLU A 179 -4.50 14.85 -21.45
N LYS A 180 -4.51 14.02 -22.51
CA LYS A 180 -4.22 14.49 -23.87
C LYS A 180 -5.31 15.40 -24.36
#